data_3f4463425a4def1f9bd1a9694749d10f
#
_entry.id   3f4463425a4def1f9bd1a9694749d10f
#
_cell.length_a   1.000
_cell.length_b   1.000
_cell.length_c   1.000
_cell.angle_alpha   90.00
_cell.angle_beta   90.00
_cell.angle_gamma   90.00
#
_symmetry.space_group_name_H-M   'P 1'
#
loop_
_entity.id
_entity.type
_entity.pdbx_description
1 polymer ?
#
loop_
_entity_poly.entity_id
_entity_poly.type
_entity_poly.pdbx_seq_one_letter_code
_entity_poly.pdbx_strand_id
1 'polypeptide(L)'
;NFNIMIHVKATDLPEVKVRNNYYKYDSIQNRIDNAKAFNFKKPGLGLTSNPNYNPGGLTVGFDLEAIINMFRFKRNQNMEFLQRRLIDQEQEKYVNYRFSKAFVRKITLLKSPELDTFMVRFRPPYELVTKMNDLEFGYYIEKQLEIYRRTKNSYRGSLRRRDD
;
A
#
# COMPACT_ATOMS: atom_id res chain seq x y z
N ASN A 1 5.51 -5.63 60.00
CA ASN A 1 5.03 -5.80 58.62
C ASN A 1 3.92 -4.81 58.38
N PHE A 2 4.21 -3.74 57.63
CA PHE A 2 3.18 -2.76 57.21
C PHE A 2 2.70 -3.14 55.85
N ASN A 3 1.41 -3.53 55.73
CA ASN A 3 0.74 -3.70 54.42
C ASN A 3 0.10 -2.38 54.02
N ILE A 4 0.69 -1.72 53.03
CA ILE A 4 0.15 -0.50 52.43
C ILE A 4 -0.74 -0.94 51.25
N MET A 5 -2.05 -0.84 51.41
CA MET A 5 -2.98 -0.99 50.29
C MET A 5 -3.09 0.34 49.53
N ILE A 6 -2.55 0.38 48.34
CA ILE A 6 -2.69 1.52 47.43
C ILE A 6 -3.98 1.35 46.64
N HIS A 7 -5.00 2.12 46.94
CA HIS A 7 -6.21 2.23 46.15
C HIS A 7 -5.97 3.21 45.00
N VAL A 8 -5.57 2.66 43.85
CA VAL A 8 -5.50 3.44 42.61
C VAL A 8 -6.88 3.42 41.98
N LYS A 9 -7.54 4.59 41.91
CA LYS A 9 -8.81 4.73 41.21
C LYS A 9 -8.55 4.48 39.71
N ALA A 10 -9.11 3.41 39.15
CA ALA A 10 -9.02 3.15 37.73
C ALA A 10 -9.69 4.30 36.97
N THR A 11 -8.93 4.98 36.13
CA THR A 11 -9.47 5.99 35.22
C THR A 11 -9.92 5.25 33.98
N ASP A 12 -11.22 5.26 33.73
CA ASP A 12 -11.78 4.70 32.48
C ASP A 12 -11.24 5.52 31.31
N LEU A 13 -10.47 4.86 30.45
CA LEU A 13 -10.00 5.48 29.20
C LEU A 13 -11.19 5.57 28.24
N PRO A 14 -11.39 6.73 27.59
CA PRO A 14 -12.44 6.86 26.60
C PRO A 14 -12.27 5.88 25.46
N GLU A 15 -13.35 5.25 25.02
CA GLU A 15 -13.35 4.32 23.89
C GLU A 15 -12.89 5.03 22.63
N VAL A 16 -11.75 4.60 22.08
CA VAL A 16 -11.25 5.11 20.79
C VAL A 16 -11.98 4.37 19.69
N LYS A 17 -13.01 4.98 19.11
CA LYS A 17 -13.67 4.46 17.90
C LYS A 17 -12.80 4.70 16.68
N VAL A 18 -12.05 3.70 16.26
CA VAL A 18 -11.31 3.72 15.00
C VAL A 18 -12.31 3.67 13.84
N ARG A 19 -12.63 4.84 13.27
CA ARG A 19 -13.46 4.93 12.06
C ARG A 19 -12.61 4.59 10.83
N ASN A 20 -13.17 3.83 9.91
CA ASN A 20 -12.50 3.30 8.71
C ASN A 20 -12.07 4.37 7.67
N ASN A 21 -12.34 5.65 7.91
CA ASN A 21 -11.89 6.77 7.07
C ASN A 21 -10.42 7.17 7.26
N TYR A 22 -9.71 6.50 8.16
CA TYR A 22 -8.30 6.75 8.47
C TYR A 22 -7.37 6.56 7.27
N TYR A 23 -7.70 5.63 6.37
CA TYR A 23 -6.88 5.36 5.18
C TYR A 23 -6.70 6.59 4.28
N LYS A 24 -7.78 7.32 3.96
CA LYS A 24 -7.70 8.51 3.08
C LYS A 24 -6.85 9.60 3.71
N TYR A 25 -7.06 9.84 5.00
CA TYR A 25 -6.29 10.84 5.74
C TYR A 25 -4.81 10.45 5.81
N ASP A 26 -4.51 9.20 6.16
CA ASP A 26 -3.15 8.67 6.24
C ASP A 26 -2.41 8.73 4.88
N SER A 27 -3.11 8.43 3.79
CA SER A 27 -2.55 8.53 2.43
C SER A 27 -2.23 9.98 2.04
N ILE A 28 -3.13 10.93 2.34
CA ILE A 28 -2.90 12.35 2.07
C ILE A 28 -1.72 12.86 2.92
N GLN A 29 -1.71 12.54 4.20
CA GLN A 29 -0.64 12.95 5.11
C GLN A 29 0.71 12.39 4.68
N ASN A 30 0.76 11.10 4.32
CA ASN A 30 1.98 10.48 3.80
C ASN A 30 2.51 11.17 2.53
N ARG A 31 1.62 11.61 1.63
CA ARG A 31 2.02 12.36 0.43
C ARG A 31 2.53 13.75 0.75
N ILE A 32 1.97 14.42 1.78
CA ILE A 32 2.45 15.72 2.25
C ILE A 32 3.83 15.58 2.91
N ASP A 33 3.97 14.63 3.83
CA ASP A 33 5.23 14.42 4.57
C ASP A 33 6.39 14.01 3.66
N ASN A 34 6.09 13.24 2.61
CA ASN A 34 7.06 12.75 1.64
C ASN A 34 6.98 13.45 0.28
N ALA A 35 6.44 14.68 0.21
CA ALA A 35 6.21 15.39 -1.04
C ALA A 35 7.47 15.50 -1.90
N LYS A 36 8.64 15.69 -1.28
CA LYS A 36 9.94 15.75 -1.96
C LYS A 36 10.27 14.46 -2.71
N ALA A 37 9.92 13.31 -2.16
CA ALA A 37 10.16 12.02 -2.80
C ALA A 37 9.11 11.72 -3.86
N PHE A 38 7.83 11.96 -3.58
CA PHE A 38 6.75 11.72 -4.55
C PHE A 38 6.87 12.60 -5.81
N ASN A 39 7.30 13.86 -5.64
CA ASN A 39 7.48 14.81 -6.75
C ASN A 39 8.88 14.78 -7.36
N PHE A 40 9.74 13.84 -6.94
CA PHE A 40 11.08 13.74 -7.49
C PHE A 40 11.04 13.40 -8.97
N LYS A 41 11.70 14.25 -9.76
CA LYS A 41 11.96 14.01 -11.18
C LYS A 41 13.46 13.91 -11.37
N LYS A 42 13.89 12.87 -12.08
CA LYS A 42 15.30 12.70 -12.41
C LYS A 42 15.78 13.89 -13.26
N PRO A 43 16.83 14.58 -12.84
CA PRO A 43 17.39 15.67 -13.65
C PRO A 43 17.86 15.10 -14.99
N GLY A 44 17.39 15.71 -16.08
CA GLY A 44 17.85 15.44 -17.44
C GLY A 44 18.52 16.68 -18.02
N LEU A 45 19.19 16.53 -19.14
CA LEU A 45 19.67 17.67 -19.94
C LEU A 45 18.47 18.40 -20.53
N GLY A 46 17.92 19.34 -19.76
CA GLY A 46 16.92 20.28 -20.25
C GLY A 46 17.61 21.36 -21.04
N LEU A 47 17.31 21.46 -22.32
CA LEU A 47 17.60 22.66 -23.11
C LEU A 47 16.65 23.75 -22.63
N THR A 48 17.10 24.65 -21.77
CA THR A 48 16.34 25.84 -21.42
C THR A 48 16.42 26.84 -22.58
N SER A 49 15.34 26.89 -23.38
CA SER A 49 15.14 28.04 -24.26
C SER A 49 14.69 29.21 -23.38
N ASN A 50 15.55 30.16 -23.16
CA ASN A 50 15.22 31.38 -22.44
C ASN A 50 14.32 32.24 -23.35
N PRO A 51 13.04 32.54 -23.00
CA PRO A 51 12.14 33.30 -23.85
C PRO A 51 12.54 34.79 -24.05
N ASN A 52 13.55 35.26 -23.35
CA ASN A 52 14.03 36.66 -23.42
C ASN A 52 15.25 36.87 -24.32
N TYR A 53 15.55 35.96 -25.24
CA TYR A 53 16.73 36.10 -26.09
C TYR A 53 16.37 36.47 -27.53
N ASN A 54 17.06 37.47 -28.04
CA ASN A 54 16.95 38.02 -29.41
C ASN A 54 17.06 36.92 -30.49
N PRO A 55 16.27 37.01 -31.59
CA PRO A 55 16.29 36.03 -32.67
C PRO A 55 17.51 36.16 -33.56
N GLY A 56 18.65 35.63 -33.14
CA GLY A 56 19.88 35.69 -33.94
C GLY A 56 21.05 34.89 -33.41
N GLY A 57 21.01 34.37 -32.21
CA GLY A 57 22.10 33.60 -31.62
C GLY A 57 21.62 32.27 -31.04
N LEU A 58 22.14 31.15 -31.53
CA LEU A 58 22.05 29.83 -30.91
C LEU A 58 22.88 29.82 -29.63
N THR A 59 22.39 30.44 -28.55
CA THR A 59 22.97 30.27 -27.21
C THR A 59 22.26 29.13 -26.53
N VAL A 60 22.83 27.95 -26.61
CA VAL A 60 22.45 26.81 -25.79
C VAL A 60 22.94 27.09 -24.37
N GLY A 61 22.10 27.68 -23.53
CA GLY A 61 22.39 27.87 -22.12
C GLY A 61 22.28 26.54 -21.42
N PHE A 62 23.40 25.97 -21.02
CA PHE A 62 23.38 24.81 -20.09
C PHE A 62 23.18 25.35 -18.67
N ASP A 63 22.13 24.86 -18.01
CA ASP A 63 21.95 25.11 -16.60
C ASP A 63 22.99 24.30 -15.82
N LEU A 64 24.01 25.01 -15.29
CA LEU A 64 25.08 24.40 -14.49
C LEU A 64 24.52 23.63 -13.27
N GLU A 65 23.42 24.09 -12.69
CA GLU A 65 22.78 23.39 -11.58
C GLU A 65 22.13 22.06 -12.03
N ALA A 66 21.53 22.05 -13.23
CA ALA A 66 21.02 20.82 -13.84
C ALA A 66 22.14 19.82 -14.13
N ILE A 67 23.29 20.31 -14.62
CA ILE A 67 24.48 19.49 -14.88
C ILE A 67 25.03 18.91 -13.60
N ILE A 68 25.22 19.71 -12.55
CA ILE A 68 25.69 19.25 -11.24
C ILE A 68 24.73 18.22 -10.63
N ASN A 69 23.42 18.46 -10.73
CA ASN A 69 22.40 17.53 -10.23
C ASN A 69 22.35 16.23 -11.05
N MET A 70 22.65 16.26 -12.35
CA MET A 70 22.76 15.06 -13.17
C MET A 70 23.91 14.15 -12.73
N PHE A 71 25.05 14.74 -12.31
CA PHE A 71 26.20 13.97 -11.81
C PHE A 71 26.02 13.42 -10.39
N ARG A 72 24.98 13.77 -9.67
CA ARG A 72 24.66 13.20 -8.36
C ARG A 72 23.94 11.85 -8.49
N PHE A 73 24.48 10.93 -9.27
CA PHE A 73 23.86 9.64 -9.61
C PHE A 73 23.37 8.87 -8.38
N LYS A 74 24.19 8.73 -7.34
CA LYS A 74 23.83 7.98 -6.13
C LYS A 74 22.63 8.59 -5.42
N ARG A 75 22.58 9.91 -5.31
CA ARG A 75 21.45 10.63 -4.69
C ARG A 75 20.18 10.45 -5.51
N ASN A 76 20.27 10.59 -6.84
CA ASN A 76 19.13 10.46 -7.73
C ASN A 76 18.57 9.03 -7.70
N GLN A 77 19.45 8.03 -7.71
CA GLN A 77 19.07 6.62 -7.58
C GLN A 77 18.37 6.32 -6.25
N ASN A 78 18.88 6.85 -5.14
CA ASN A 78 18.25 6.70 -3.82
C ASN A 78 16.87 7.37 -3.78
N MET A 79 16.70 8.54 -4.42
CA MET A 79 15.41 9.23 -4.47
C MET A 79 14.39 8.47 -5.34
N GLU A 80 14.80 7.92 -6.48
CA GLU A 80 13.97 7.05 -7.32
C GLU A 80 13.53 5.80 -6.56
N PHE A 81 14.46 5.16 -5.85
CA PHE A 81 14.16 3.99 -5.03
C PHE A 81 13.16 4.33 -3.91
N LEU A 82 13.38 5.45 -3.21
CA LEU A 82 12.46 5.91 -2.18
C LEU A 82 11.07 6.20 -2.76
N GLN A 83 11.00 6.88 -3.90
CA GLN A 83 9.73 7.16 -4.58
C GLN A 83 8.96 5.88 -4.92
N ARG A 84 9.62 4.90 -5.54
CA ARG A 84 9.02 3.60 -5.87
C ARG A 84 8.49 2.91 -4.61
N ARG A 85 9.32 2.83 -3.57
CA ARG A 85 8.93 2.22 -2.30
C ARG A 85 7.71 2.89 -1.67
N LEU A 86 7.62 4.21 -1.71
CA LEU A 86 6.48 4.95 -1.17
C LEU A 86 5.20 4.68 -1.98
N ILE A 87 5.31 4.60 -3.31
CA ILE A 87 4.20 4.25 -4.20
C ILE A 87 3.73 2.82 -3.91
N ASP A 88 4.65 1.86 -3.82
CA ASP A 88 4.33 0.46 -3.50
C ASP A 88 3.64 0.34 -2.14
N GLN A 89 4.14 1.04 -1.11
CA GLN A 89 3.52 1.08 0.22
C GLN A 89 2.11 1.67 0.19
N GLU A 90 1.87 2.72 -0.60
CA GLU A 90 0.54 3.31 -0.76
C GLU A 90 -0.43 2.32 -1.42
N GLN A 91 0.02 1.60 -2.45
CA GLN A 91 -0.76 0.56 -3.12
C GLN A 91 -1.08 -0.60 -2.17
N GLU A 92 -0.10 -1.06 -1.39
CA GLU A 92 -0.30 -2.11 -0.40
C GLU A 92 -1.30 -1.69 0.70
N LYS A 93 -1.20 -0.47 1.21
CA LYS A 93 -2.15 0.08 2.18
C LYS A 93 -3.56 0.15 1.60
N TYR A 94 -3.71 0.52 0.32
CA TYR A 94 -5.01 0.54 -0.36
C TYR A 94 -5.62 -0.85 -0.48
N VAL A 95 -4.82 -1.85 -0.89
CA VAL A 95 -5.27 -3.25 -0.94
C VAL A 95 -5.70 -3.73 0.45
N ASN A 96 -4.90 -3.46 1.49
CA ASN A 96 -5.23 -3.84 2.86
C ASN A 96 -6.51 -3.17 3.40
N TYR A 97 -6.75 -1.93 2.98
CA TYR A 97 -7.97 -1.21 3.34
C TYR A 97 -9.20 -1.86 2.72
N ARG A 98 -9.18 -2.14 1.42
CA ARG A 98 -10.31 -2.77 0.73
C ARG A 98 -10.45 -4.27 1.05
N PHE A 99 -9.34 -5.01 1.06
CA PHE A 99 -9.27 -6.43 1.43
C PHE A 99 -9.04 -6.60 2.94
N SER A 100 -9.83 -5.91 3.74
CA SER A 100 -9.72 -5.99 5.20
C SER A 100 -10.27 -7.30 5.75
N LYS A 101 -9.68 -7.78 6.86
CA LYS A 101 -10.10 -9.02 7.54
C LYS A 101 -11.61 -9.01 7.89
N ALA A 102 -12.12 -7.85 8.30
CA ALA A 102 -13.53 -7.67 8.62
C ALA A 102 -14.44 -7.83 7.39
N PHE A 103 -14.05 -7.23 6.26
CA PHE A 103 -14.79 -7.31 5.02
C PHE A 103 -14.80 -8.73 4.44
N VAL A 104 -13.61 -9.36 4.36
CA VAL A 104 -13.47 -10.73 3.87
C VAL A 104 -14.27 -11.70 4.75
N ARG A 105 -14.19 -11.58 6.08
CA ARG A 105 -14.95 -12.43 7.01
C ARG A 105 -16.45 -12.28 6.84
N LYS A 106 -16.94 -11.07 6.55
CA LYS A 106 -18.38 -10.82 6.34
C LYS A 106 -18.90 -11.56 5.11
N ILE A 107 -18.10 -11.66 4.05
CA ILE A 107 -18.49 -12.32 2.78
C ILE A 107 -18.27 -13.83 2.87
N THR A 108 -17.11 -14.27 3.35
CA THR A 108 -16.72 -15.68 3.32
C THR A 108 -17.26 -16.50 4.47
N LEU A 109 -17.60 -15.86 5.60
CA LEU A 109 -18.00 -16.46 6.88
C LEU A 109 -16.92 -17.39 7.47
N LEU A 110 -15.68 -17.28 6.97
CA LEU A 110 -14.56 -18.07 7.48
C LEU A 110 -14.12 -17.57 8.87
N LYS A 111 -13.64 -18.51 9.69
CA LYS A 111 -13.04 -18.21 11.00
C LYS A 111 -11.53 -18.41 10.94
N SER A 112 -10.79 -17.74 11.83
CA SER A 112 -9.36 -18.02 12.01
C SER A 112 -9.17 -19.48 12.47
N PRO A 113 -8.16 -20.25 11.97
CA PRO A 113 -7.06 -19.84 11.10
C PRO A 113 -7.33 -19.91 9.57
N GLU A 114 -8.49 -20.45 9.15
CA GLU A 114 -8.83 -20.61 7.73
C GLU A 114 -8.92 -19.27 7.00
N LEU A 115 -9.49 -18.26 7.66
CA LEU A 115 -9.57 -16.91 7.12
C LEU A 115 -8.18 -16.33 6.82
N ASP A 116 -7.23 -16.52 7.72
CA ASP A 116 -5.88 -16.00 7.56
C ASP A 116 -5.16 -16.68 6.40
N THR A 117 -5.32 -18.00 6.27
CA THR A 117 -4.80 -18.76 5.13
C THR A 117 -5.41 -18.31 3.81
N PHE A 118 -6.73 -18.10 3.78
CA PHE A 118 -7.44 -17.58 2.62
C PHE A 118 -6.93 -16.21 2.21
N MET A 119 -6.79 -15.27 3.15
CA MET A 119 -6.33 -13.91 2.90
C MET A 119 -4.91 -13.86 2.33
N VAL A 120 -4.01 -14.71 2.82
CA VAL A 120 -2.64 -14.78 2.30
C VAL A 120 -2.63 -15.33 0.88
N ARG A 121 -3.38 -16.42 0.64
CA ARG A 121 -3.35 -17.14 -0.64
C ARG A 121 -4.07 -16.41 -1.78
N PHE A 122 -5.14 -15.70 -1.47
CA PHE A 122 -6.04 -15.06 -2.44
C PHE A 122 -6.02 -13.53 -2.35
N ARG A 123 -4.89 -12.97 -1.87
CA ARG A 123 -4.69 -11.52 -1.86
C ARG A 123 -4.75 -10.98 -3.29
N PRO A 124 -5.65 -10.04 -3.60
CA PRO A 124 -5.76 -9.47 -4.93
C PRO A 124 -4.63 -8.48 -5.21
N PRO A 125 -4.17 -8.35 -6.48
CA PRO A 125 -3.23 -7.31 -6.88
C PRO A 125 -3.93 -5.94 -6.91
N TYR A 126 -3.13 -4.88 -6.77
CA TYR A 126 -3.61 -3.50 -6.71
C TYR A 126 -4.46 -3.09 -7.91
N GLU A 127 -4.01 -3.45 -9.14
CA GLU A 127 -4.68 -3.11 -10.39
C GLU A 127 -6.11 -3.68 -10.46
N LEU A 128 -6.32 -4.85 -9.87
CA LEU A 128 -7.62 -5.49 -9.82
C LEU A 128 -8.54 -4.79 -8.82
N VAL A 129 -8.00 -4.47 -7.63
CA VAL A 129 -8.77 -3.82 -6.56
C VAL A 129 -9.21 -2.41 -6.95
N THR A 130 -8.42 -1.68 -7.74
CA THR A 130 -8.74 -0.33 -8.18
C THR A 130 -9.84 -0.27 -9.25
N LYS A 131 -9.94 -1.31 -10.07
CA LYS A 131 -10.92 -1.38 -11.18
C LYS A 131 -12.32 -1.82 -10.75
N MET A 132 -12.40 -2.53 -9.61
CA MET A 132 -13.67 -3.09 -9.13
C MET A 132 -14.38 -2.16 -8.17
N ASN A 133 -15.69 -2.05 -8.31
CA ASN A 133 -16.56 -1.47 -7.30
C ASN A 133 -16.73 -2.44 -6.10
N ASP A 134 -17.44 -2.03 -5.05
CA ASP A 134 -17.57 -2.85 -3.83
C ASP A 134 -18.38 -4.14 -4.06
N LEU A 135 -19.36 -4.12 -4.94
CA LEU A 135 -20.16 -5.30 -5.31
C LEU A 135 -19.33 -6.29 -6.13
N GLU A 136 -18.66 -5.81 -7.16
CA GLU A 136 -17.76 -6.63 -7.98
C GLU A 136 -16.64 -7.25 -7.18
N PHE A 137 -16.12 -6.49 -6.23
CA PHE A 137 -15.09 -6.97 -5.33
C PHE A 137 -15.62 -8.06 -4.38
N GLY A 138 -16.87 -7.93 -3.91
CA GLY A 138 -17.58 -8.98 -3.18
C GLY A 138 -17.68 -10.27 -3.98
N TYR A 139 -18.15 -10.20 -5.22
CA TYR A 139 -18.23 -11.35 -6.13
C TYR A 139 -16.88 -11.98 -6.43
N TYR A 140 -15.85 -11.17 -6.58
CA TYR A 140 -14.50 -11.68 -6.73
C TYR A 140 -14.09 -12.55 -5.54
N ILE A 141 -14.32 -12.07 -4.31
CA ILE A 141 -14.01 -12.81 -3.09
C ILE A 141 -14.81 -14.12 -3.00
N GLU A 142 -16.09 -14.11 -3.35
CA GLU A 142 -16.91 -15.33 -3.38
C GLU A 142 -16.38 -16.37 -4.38
N LYS A 143 -16.00 -15.95 -5.59
CA LYS A 143 -15.36 -16.85 -6.56
C LYS A 143 -14.05 -17.43 -6.06
N GLN A 144 -13.22 -16.62 -5.40
CA GLN A 144 -11.99 -17.11 -4.80
C GLN A 144 -12.25 -18.10 -3.67
N LEU A 145 -13.33 -17.90 -2.90
CA LEU A 145 -13.75 -18.85 -1.85
C LEU A 145 -14.16 -20.21 -2.43
N GLU A 146 -14.87 -20.22 -3.57
CA GLU A 146 -15.22 -21.48 -4.24
C GLU A 146 -13.96 -22.26 -4.66
N ILE A 147 -12.98 -21.55 -5.24
CA ILE A 147 -11.69 -22.15 -5.65
C ILE A 147 -10.96 -22.69 -4.40
N TYR A 148 -10.94 -21.93 -3.33
CA TYR A 148 -10.34 -22.35 -2.05
C TYR A 148 -10.97 -23.64 -1.52
N ARG A 149 -12.30 -23.70 -1.50
CA ARG A 149 -13.05 -24.91 -1.04
C ARG A 149 -12.78 -26.11 -1.93
N ARG A 150 -12.75 -25.96 -3.26
CA ARG A 150 -12.42 -27.05 -4.20
C ARG A 150 -11.01 -27.57 -3.99
N THR A 151 -10.01 -26.70 -3.88
CA THR A 151 -8.62 -27.09 -3.61
C THR A 151 -8.46 -27.80 -2.28
N LYS A 152 -9.11 -27.31 -1.23
CA LYS A 152 -9.07 -27.95 0.10
C LYS A 152 -9.66 -29.38 0.08
N ASN A 153 -10.77 -29.56 -0.61
CA ASN A 153 -11.40 -30.88 -0.74
C ASN A 153 -10.57 -31.86 -1.57
N SER A 154 -9.89 -31.39 -2.63
CA SER A 154 -8.97 -32.19 -3.45
C SER A 154 -7.77 -32.70 -2.64
N TYR A 155 -7.17 -31.85 -1.80
CA TYR A 155 -6.09 -32.24 -0.90
C TYR A 155 -6.54 -33.29 0.13
N ARG A 156 -7.72 -33.14 0.70
CA ARG A 156 -8.29 -34.12 1.65
C ARG A 156 -8.58 -35.47 1.00
N GLY A 157 -9.02 -35.48 -0.26
CA GLY A 157 -9.28 -36.71 -1.01
C GLY A 157 -8.00 -37.46 -1.43
N SER A 158 -6.90 -36.75 -1.66
CA SER A 158 -5.62 -37.35 -2.01
C SER A 158 -4.90 -37.98 -0.80
N LEU A 159 -5.09 -37.44 0.40
CA LEU A 159 -4.52 -38.03 1.62
C LEU A 159 -5.24 -39.33 2.01
N ARG A 160 -6.57 -39.40 1.89
CA ARG A 160 -7.34 -40.63 2.18
C ARG A 160 -7.02 -41.81 1.24
N ARG A 161 -6.56 -41.57 0.00
CA ARG A 161 -6.18 -42.62 -0.93
C ARG A 161 -4.77 -43.17 -0.72
N ARG A 162 -3.98 -42.59 0.18
CA ARG A 162 -2.63 -43.09 0.51
C ARG A 162 -2.63 -44.01 1.73
N ASP A 163 -3.73 -44.03 2.47
CA ASP A 163 -3.87 -44.84 3.70
C ASP A 163 -4.67 -46.13 3.45
N ASP A 164 -5.15 -46.35 2.21
CA ASP A 164 -5.74 -47.61 1.71
C ASP A 164 -4.73 -48.35 0.79
#